data_0878518040e4c62e9e0b3c69e63c28cd
#
_entry.id   0878518040e4c62e9e0b3c69e63c28cd
#
_cell.length_a   1.000
_cell.length_b   1.000
_cell.length_c   1.000
_cell.angle_alpha   90.00
_cell.angle_beta   90.00
_cell.angle_gamma   90.00
#
_symmetry.space_group_name_H-M   'P 1'
#
loop_
_entity.id
_entity.type
_entity.pdbx_description
1 polymer ?
#
loop_
_entity_poly.entity_id
_entity_poly.type
_entity_poly.pdbx_seq_one_letter_code
_entity_poly.pdbx_strand_id
1 'polypeptide(L)'
;MNIDVLTSISALLIHVARIDENYTAKEQEIIKKFINSFSTKTETVERTLQQAETLEANSIQLLGFTNKVKEQSLDIKKEIIEHLWKIIISDENVDHYESNLMRRICGLIYFPDKLCGEIKLKVLNKN
;
A
#
# COMPACT_ATOMS: atom_id res chain seq x y z
N MET A 1 8.60 -9.43 9.70
CA MET A 1 7.39 -9.74 8.92
C MET A 1 7.68 -10.95 8.02
N ASN A 2 6.74 -11.89 8.00
CA ASN A 2 6.82 -13.07 7.15
C ASN A 2 6.75 -12.67 5.67
N ILE A 3 7.47 -13.39 4.78
CA ILE A 3 7.52 -13.05 3.35
C ILE A 3 6.14 -13.15 2.68
N ASP A 4 5.32 -14.12 3.08
CA ASP A 4 3.97 -14.27 2.51
C ASP A 4 3.08 -13.09 2.89
N VAL A 5 3.19 -12.62 4.13
CA VAL A 5 2.45 -11.45 4.61
C VAL A 5 2.93 -10.20 3.87
N LEU A 6 4.25 -10.04 3.73
CA LEU A 6 4.83 -8.90 3.01
C LEU A 6 4.37 -8.88 1.55
N THR A 7 4.32 -10.04 0.91
CA THR A 7 3.84 -10.16 -0.47
C THR A 7 2.37 -9.74 -0.58
N SER A 8 1.51 -10.20 0.35
CA SER A 8 0.09 -9.83 0.36
C SER A 8 -0.12 -8.33 0.58
N ILE A 9 0.64 -7.73 1.49
CA ILE A 9 0.55 -6.29 1.76
C ILE A 9 1.03 -5.50 0.54
N SER A 10 2.11 -5.95 -0.09
CA SER A 10 2.62 -5.33 -1.31
C SER A 10 1.60 -5.42 -2.45
N ALA A 11 0.86 -6.54 -2.52
CA ALA A 11 -0.23 -6.68 -3.50
C ALA A 11 -1.34 -5.66 -3.26
N LEU A 12 -1.63 -5.31 -2.01
CA LEU A 12 -2.59 -4.25 -1.70
C LEU A 12 -2.10 -2.90 -2.24
N LEU A 13 -0.82 -2.59 -2.06
CA LEU A 13 -0.24 -1.36 -2.58
C LEU A 13 -0.34 -1.30 -4.11
N ILE A 14 -0.06 -2.41 -4.77
CA ILE A 14 -0.17 -2.53 -6.23
C ILE A 14 -1.62 -2.36 -6.68
N HIS A 15 -2.55 -2.96 -5.96
CA HIS A 15 -3.97 -2.86 -6.27
C HIS A 15 -4.43 -1.39 -6.29
N VAL A 16 -4.02 -0.63 -5.27
CA VAL A 16 -4.34 0.80 -5.21
C VAL A 16 -3.67 1.57 -6.36
N ALA A 17 -2.42 1.23 -6.67
CA ALA A 17 -1.69 1.87 -7.77
C ALA A 17 -2.34 1.61 -9.14
N ARG A 18 -2.99 0.46 -9.32
CA ARG A 18 -3.62 0.08 -10.60
C ARG A 18 -5.06 0.54 -10.77
N ILE A 19 -5.64 1.20 -9.78
CA ILE A 19 -7.06 1.58 -9.82
C ILE A 19 -7.36 2.51 -11.01
N ASP A 20 -6.44 3.41 -11.34
CA ASP A 20 -6.58 4.30 -12.48
C ASP A 20 -6.04 3.72 -13.79
N GLU A 21 -5.74 2.43 -13.79
CA GLU A 21 -5.17 1.68 -14.92
C GLU A 21 -3.77 2.15 -15.35
N ASN A 22 -3.12 2.96 -14.52
CA ASN A 22 -1.84 3.57 -14.85
C ASN A 22 -0.79 3.29 -13.76
N TYR A 23 -0.30 2.06 -13.71
CA TYR A 23 0.73 1.63 -12.75
C TYR A 23 2.09 2.17 -13.20
N THR A 24 2.53 3.28 -12.62
CA THR A 24 3.71 4.02 -13.06
C THR A 24 5.00 3.50 -12.44
N ALA A 25 6.14 3.84 -13.06
CA ALA A 25 7.46 3.54 -12.50
C ALA A 25 7.66 4.22 -11.14
N LYS A 26 7.12 5.42 -10.94
CA LYS A 26 7.19 6.14 -9.68
C LYS A 26 6.45 5.39 -8.56
N GLU A 27 5.26 4.88 -8.86
CA GLU A 27 4.48 4.06 -7.92
C GLU A 27 5.23 2.77 -7.59
N GLN A 28 5.82 2.14 -8.59
CA GLN A 28 6.61 0.93 -8.41
C GLN A 28 7.79 1.17 -7.49
N GLU A 29 8.47 2.31 -7.62
CA GLU A 29 9.58 2.69 -6.74
C GLU A 29 9.12 2.89 -5.29
N ILE A 30 7.94 3.48 -5.08
CA ILE A 30 7.38 3.65 -3.74
C ILE A 30 7.15 2.28 -3.09
N ILE A 31 6.61 1.32 -3.85
CA ILE A 31 6.35 -0.04 -3.36
C ILE A 31 7.66 -0.77 -3.05
N LYS A 32 8.67 -0.62 -3.90
CA LYS A 32 10.01 -1.19 -3.65
C LYS A 32 10.60 -0.65 -2.36
N LYS A 33 10.47 0.64 -2.08
CA LYS A 33 10.96 1.23 -0.84
C LYS A 33 10.23 0.66 0.38
N PHE A 34 8.93 0.44 0.24
CA PHE A 34 8.15 -0.21 1.30
C PHE A 34 8.70 -1.61 1.58
N ILE A 35 8.87 -2.42 0.54
CA ILE A 35 9.39 -3.79 0.68
C ILE A 35 10.80 -3.75 1.30
N ASN A 36 11.64 -2.83 0.85
CA ASN A 36 13.02 -2.69 1.33
C ASN A 36 13.10 -2.32 2.81
N SER A 37 12.08 -1.65 3.35
CA SER A 37 12.03 -1.32 4.77
C SER A 37 11.86 -2.56 5.66
N PHE A 38 11.40 -3.68 5.09
CA PHE A 38 11.23 -4.95 5.80
C PHE A 38 12.22 -6.02 5.35
N SER A 39 12.94 -5.80 4.26
CA SER A 39 13.96 -6.72 3.74
C SER A 39 15.04 -5.92 3.02
N THR A 40 16.30 -6.08 3.45
CA THR A 40 17.42 -5.30 2.90
C THR A 40 18.11 -5.94 1.70
N LYS A 41 17.72 -7.17 1.34
CA LYS A 41 18.34 -7.87 0.21
C LYS A 41 17.64 -7.48 -1.09
N THR A 42 18.38 -6.86 -2.01
CA THR A 42 17.86 -6.43 -3.32
C THR A 42 17.13 -7.54 -4.07
N GLU A 43 17.72 -8.74 -4.07
CA GLU A 43 17.13 -9.92 -4.70
C GLU A 43 15.75 -10.25 -4.15
N THR A 44 15.60 -10.15 -2.81
CA THR A 44 14.34 -10.40 -2.12
C THR A 44 13.31 -9.34 -2.48
N VAL A 45 13.73 -8.07 -2.58
CA VAL A 45 12.83 -6.96 -2.95
C VAL A 45 12.24 -7.20 -4.33
N GLU A 46 13.08 -7.50 -5.33
CA GLU A 46 12.62 -7.74 -6.69
C GLU A 46 11.68 -8.94 -6.78
N ARG A 47 12.03 -10.02 -6.10
CA ARG A 47 11.20 -11.23 -6.08
C ARG A 47 9.85 -10.98 -5.42
N THR A 48 9.85 -10.29 -4.29
CA THR A 48 8.62 -9.97 -3.56
C THR A 48 7.73 -9.08 -4.42
N LEU A 49 8.29 -8.10 -5.10
CA LEU A 49 7.53 -7.23 -6.00
C LEU A 49 6.88 -8.04 -7.12
N GLN A 50 7.63 -8.91 -7.79
CA GLN A 50 7.11 -9.76 -8.86
C GLN A 50 5.98 -10.67 -8.37
N GLN A 51 6.17 -11.31 -7.21
CA GLN A 51 5.16 -12.17 -6.61
C GLN A 51 3.91 -11.39 -6.24
N ALA A 52 4.08 -10.18 -5.72
CA ALA A 52 2.97 -9.31 -5.37
C ALA A 52 2.20 -8.86 -6.61
N GLU A 53 2.90 -8.53 -7.69
CA GLU A 53 2.27 -8.15 -8.96
C GLU A 53 1.45 -9.30 -9.54
N THR A 54 1.98 -10.53 -9.47
CA THR A 54 1.29 -11.73 -9.92
C THR A 54 0.06 -12.01 -9.05
N LEU A 55 0.22 -11.92 -7.74
CA LEU A 55 -0.87 -12.15 -6.79
C LEU A 55 -2.01 -11.15 -7.02
N GLU A 56 -1.69 -9.88 -7.20
CA GLU A 56 -2.70 -8.83 -7.45
C GLU A 56 -3.41 -9.06 -8.78
N ALA A 57 -2.66 -9.40 -9.84
CA ALA A 57 -3.23 -9.63 -11.16
C ALA A 57 -4.22 -10.80 -11.18
N ASN A 58 -4.03 -11.79 -10.33
CA ASN A 58 -4.88 -12.99 -10.24
C ASN A 58 -6.00 -12.85 -9.21
N SER A 59 -6.12 -11.70 -8.55
CA SER A 59 -7.11 -11.48 -7.50
C SER A 59 -8.06 -10.37 -7.91
N ILE A 60 -9.34 -10.56 -7.59
CA ILE A 60 -10.38 -9.57 -7.90
C ILE A 60 -10.96 -8.91 -6.66
N GLN A 61 -10.54 -9.34 -5.47
CA GLN A 61 -11.11 -8.86 -4.21
C GLN A 61 -10.07 -8.19 -3.32
N LEU A 62 -10.35 -6.95 -2.96
CA LEU A 62 -9.57 -6.17 -2.02
C LEU A 62 -9.46 -6.86 -0.65
N LEU A 63 -10.52 -7.53 -0.22
CA LEU A 63 -10.63 -8.13 1.12
C LEU A 63 -9.53 -9.14 1.41
N GLY A 64 -9.11 -9.92 0.41
CA GLY A 64 -8.04 -10.90 0.59
C GLY A 64 -6.73 -10.28 1.03
N PHE A 65 -6.43 -9.09 0.52
CA PHE A 65 -5.20 -8.35 0.87
C PHE A 65 -5.34 -7.68 2.24
N THR A 66 -6.49 -7.06 2.51
CA THR A 66 -6.71 -6.32 3.75
C THR A 66 -6.76 -7.23 4.98
N ASN A 67 -7.16 -8.49 4.82
CA ASN A 67 -7.18 -9.45 5.94
C ASN A 67 -5.78 -9.65 6.53
N LYS A 68 -4.74 -9.63 5.71
CA LYS A 68 -3.36 -9.75 6.20
C LYS A 68 -2.89 -8.49 6.92
N VAL A 69 -3.29 -7.33 6.42
CA VAL A 69 -2.96 -6.04 7.04
C VAL A 69 -3.65 -5.90 8.40
N LYS A 70 -4.90 -6.33 8.48
CA LYS A 70 -5.72 -6.26 9.69
C LYS A 70 -5.05 -6.92 10.89
N GLU A 71 -4.27 -7.97 10.66
CA GLU A 71 -3.58 -8.72 11.71
C GLU A 71 -2.29 -8.08 12.19
N GLN A 72 -1.81 -7.03 11.51
CA GLN A 72 -0.54 -6.41 11.82
C GLN A 72 -0.63 -5.43 12.99
N SER A 73 0.53 -5.08 13.56
CA SER A 73 0.61 -4.08 14.62
C SER A 73 0.22 -2.70 14.11
N LEU A 74 -0.11 -1.80 15.03
CA LEU A 74 -0.45 -0.42 14.68
C LEU A 74 0.71 0.28 13.94
N ASP A 75 1.95 0.03 14.37
CA ASP A 75 3.12 0.65 13.74
C ASP A 75 3.27 0.20 12.29
N ILE A 76 3.05 -1.08 12.01
CA ILE A 76 3.11 -1.60 10.64
C ILE A 76 1.96 -1.04 9.82
N LYS A 77 0.76 -0.95 10.39
CA LYS A 77 -0.39 -0.34 9.71
C LYS A 77 -0.11 1.11 9.33
N LYS A 78 0.55 1.87 10.22
CA LYS A 78 0.96 3.26 9.93
C LYS A 78 1.88 3.32 8.71
N GLU A 79 2.86 2.42 8.64
CA GLU A 79 3.77 2.33 7.49
C GLU A 79 3.00 2.04 6.19
N ILE A 80 2.05 1.12 6.25
CA ILE A 80 1.24 0.74 5.09
C ILE A 80 0.40 1.93 4.63
N ILE A 81 -0.29 2.60 5.55
CA ILE A 81 -1.14 3.76 5.23
C ILE A 81 -0.29 4.90 4.67
N GLU A 82 0.91 5.14 5.23
CA GLU A 82 1.82 6.17 4.70
C GLU A 82 2.18 5.89 3.25
N HIS A 83 2.53 4.65 2.92
CA HIS A 83 2.90 4.29 1.55
C HIS A 83 1.71 4.32 0.59
N LEU A 84 0.52 3.95 1.06
CA LEU A 84 -0.70 4.10 0.27
C LEU A 84 -0.95 5.57 -0.09
N TRP A 85 -0.80 6.48 0.86
CA TRP A 85 -0.93 7.92 0.57
C TRP A 85 0.15 8.41 -0.39
N LYS A 86 1.39 7.91 -0.25
CA LYS A 86 2.46 8.27 -1.19
C LYS A 86 2.12 7.86 -2.62
N ILE A 87 1.55 6.67 -2.80
CA ILE A 87 1.11 6.18 -4.12
C ILE A 87 0.01 7.08 -4.67
N ILE A 88 -1.01 7.34 -3.88
CA ILE A 88 -2.16 8.15 -4.28
C ILE A 88 -1.73 9.58 -4.65
N ILE A 89 -0.91 10.19 -3.81
CA ILE A 89 -0.46 11.57 -3.98
C ILE A 89 0.56 11.71 -5.13
N SER A 90 1.29 10.63 -5.45
CA SER A 90 2.27 10.66 -6.54
C SER A 90 1.66 10.99 -7.89
N ASP A 91 0.36 10.78 -8.05
CA ASP A 91 -0.38 11.01 -9.29
C ASP A 91 -0.94 12.44 -9.40
N GLU A 92 -0.62 13.33 -8.48
CA GLU A 92 -1.03 14.74 -8.45
C GLU A 92 -2.55 14.99 -8.46
N ASN A 93 -3.37 13.99 -8.73
CA ASN A 93 -4.82 14.10 -8.82
C ASN A 93 -5.50 13.24 -7.77
N VAL A 94 -5.51 13.71 -6.51
CA VAL A 94 -6.26 13.02 -5.44
C VAL A 94 -7.73 13.37 -5.63
N ASP A 95 -8.52 12.43 -6.14
CA ASP A 95 -9.94 12.64 -6.34
C ASP A 95 -10.75 12.05 -5.17
N HIS A 96 -12.07 12.25 -5.22
CA HIS A 96 -12.98 11.74 -4.21
C HIS A 96 -12.99 10.22 -4.13
N TYR A 97 -12.78 9.56 -5.26
CA TYR A 97 -12.76 8.10 -5.32
C TYR A 97 -11.60 7.54 -4.49
N GLU A 98 -10.42 8.13 -4.63
CA GLU A 98 -9.23 7.69 -3.89
C GLU A 98 -9.38 7.93 -2.38
N SER A 99 -9.97 9.06 -2.00
CA SER A 99 -10.25 9.36 -0.59
C SER A 99 -11.26 8.38 0.00
N ASN A 100 -12.29 8.02 -0.75
CA ASN A 100 -13.28 7.03 -0.33
C ASN A 100 -12.65 5.64 -0.23
N LEU A 101 -11.75 5.29 -1.14
CA LEU A 101 -11.02 4.04 -1.09
C LEU A 101 -10.18 3.94 0.18
N MET A 102 -9.48 5.01 0.55
CA MET A 102 -8.67 5.03 1.77
C MET A 102 -9.54 4.86 3.02
N ARG A 103 -10.72 5.48 3.08
CA ARG A 103 -11.66 5.27 4.17
C ARG A 103 -12.09 3.82 4.27
N ARG A 104 -12.38 3.21 3.13
CA ARG A 104 -12.78 1.80 3.08
C ARG A 104 -11.65 0.90 3.56
N ILE A 105 -10.43 1.14 3.11
CA ILE A 105 -9.26 0.37 3.54
C ILE A 105 -9.06 0.52 5.05
N CYS A 106 -9.09 1.75 5.57
CA CYS A 106 -8.94 1.99 7.00
C CYS A 106 -10.00 1.26 7.83
N GLY A 107 -11.25 1.23 7.34
CA GLY A 107 -12.31 0.47 8.00
C GLY A 107 -12.04 -1.02 8.01
N LEU A 108 -11.58 -1.56 6.89
CA LEU A 108 -11.31 -3.00 6.74
C LEU A 108 -10.13 -3.47 7.60
N ILE A 109 -9.14 -2.62 7.84
CA ILE A 109 -7.96 -2.99 8.63
C ILE A 109 -8.02 -2.49 10.08
N TYR A 110 -9.14 -1.90 10.48
CA TYR A 110 -9.35 -1.31 11.82
C TYR A 110 -8.33 -0.22 12.15
N PHE A 111 -8.08 0.66 11.19
CA PHE A 111 -7.17 1.79 11.37
C PHE A 111 -7.98 3.07 11.62
N PRO A 112 -7.68 3.83 12.69
CA PRO A 112 -8.46 5.05 13.01
C PRO A 112 -8.39 6.11 11.91
N ASP A 113 -9.53 6.65 11.52
CA ASP A 113 -9.63 7.70 10.49
C ASP A 113 -8.80 8.92 10.84
N LYS A 114 -8.75 9.28 12.12
CA LYS A 114 -7.96 10.41 12.58
C LYS A 114 -6.48 10.25 12.26
N LEU A 115 -5.94 9.06 12.53
CA LEU A 115 -4.54 8.76 12.24
C LEU A 115 -4.30 8.73 10.72
N CYS A 116 -5.26 8.22 9.97
CA CYS A 116 -5.17 8.21 8.50
C CYS A 116 -5.06 9.63 7.96
N GLY A 117 -5.87 10.55 8.44
CA GLY A 117 -5.82 11.97 8.06
C GLY A 117 -4.51 12.64 8.45
N GLU A 118 -4.01 12.34 9.64
CA GLU A 118 -2.72 12.88 10.11
C GLU A 118 -1.57 12.43 9.22
N ILE A 119 -1.57 11.15 8.83
CA ILE A 119 -0.53 10.59 7.94
C ILE A 119 -0.62 11.23 6.56
N LYS A 120 -1.84 11.43 6.04
CA LYS A 120 -2.05 12.14 4.77
C LYS A 120 -1.38 13.51 4.78
N LEU A 121 -1.62 14.29 5.83
CA LEU A 121 -1.03 15.63 5.97
C LEU A 121 0.48 15.57 6.05
N LYS A 122 1.02 14.60 6.78
CA LYS A 122 2.46 14.39 6.88
C LYS A 122 3.08 14.11 5.51
N VAL A 123 2.45 13.27 4.70
CA VAL A 123 2.93 12.93 3.37
C VAL A 123 2.86 14.15 2.44
N LEU A 124 1.77 14.91 2.50
CA LEU A 124 1.61 16.14 1.71
C LEU A 124 2.66 17.18 2.06
N ASN A 125 3.00 17.32 3.34
CA ASN A 125 3.95 18.33 3.79
C ASN A 125 5.41 18.01 3.43
N LYS A 126 5.71 16.76 3.13
CA LYS A 126 7.06 16.34 2.71
C LYS A 126 7.31 16.55 1.22
N ASN A 127 6.29 16.84 0.49
CA ASN A 127 6.37 17.12 -0.94
C ASN A 127 6.35 18.63 -1.17
#